data_05993b2b61e0c824e0f98fb4940fcec0
#
_entry.id   05993b2b61e0c824e0f98fb4940fcec0
#
_cell.length_a   1.000
_cell.length_b   1.000
_cell.length_c   1.000
_cell.angle_alpha   90.00
_cell.angle_beta   90.00
_cell.angle_gamma   90.00
#
_symmetry.space_group_name_H-M   'P 1'
#
loop_
_entity.id
_entity.type
_entity.pdbx_description
1 polymer ?
#
loop_
_entity_poly.entity_id
_entity_poly.type
_entity_poly.pdbx_seq_one_letter_code
_entity_poly.pdbx_strand_id
1 'polypeptide(L)'
;NKDSKFVEVDGATSRFDERGIADPLIGSVHDPIYQGAGAMGVAGIPQPKPGAVTKAHGGILFIDEIGELHSMQINKLLKVLEDRKVMLESAYYNSEDSNIPGYVHDIFQNGLPADFRLVAATTRLPQEIPQAVRSRCVEIFFKGLTPEEVRAIALNAAKKIKCSISDAA
;
A
#
# COMPACT_ATOMS: atom_id res chain seq x y z
N ASN A 1 19.44 -7.16 1.85
CA ASN A 1 19.64 -7.12 3.29
C ASN A 1 18.53 -7.93 3.95
N LYS A 2 18.85 -8.91 4.82
CA LYS A 2 17.85 -9.80 5.46
C LYS A 2 16.84 -9.05 6.33
N ASP A 3 17.14 -7.82 6.72
CA ASP A 3 16.34 -6.98 7.61
C ASP A 3 15.56 -5.88 6.87
N SER A 4 15.56 -5.89 5.52
CA SER A 4 14.80 -4.91 4.76
C SER A 4 13.30 -5.18 4.90
N LYS A 5 12.53 -4.14 5.24
CA LYS A 5 11.08 -4.22 5.32
C LYS A 5 10.52 -4.55 3.93
N PHE A 6 9.64 -5.53 3.88
CA PHE A 6 8.88 -5.88 2.70
C PHE A 6 7.40 -5.86 3.06
N VAL A 7 6.66 -4.96 2.45
CA VAL A 7 5.23 -4.80 2.67
C VAL A 7 4.51 -5.12 1.37
N GLU A 8 3.58 -6.05 1.42
CA GLU A 8 2.78 -6.49 0.28
C GLU A 8 1.35 -5.98 0.42
N VAL A 9 0.80 -5.50 -0.69
CA VAL A 9 -0.59 -5.05 -0.82
C VAL A 9 -1.14 -5.65 -2.10
N ASP A 10 -2.34 -6.23 -2.01
CA ASP A 10 -3.12 -6.65 -3.16
C ASP A 10 -4.10 -5.54 -3.55
N GLY A 11 -3.90 -4.96 -4.74
CA GLY A 11 -4.72 -3.88 -5.29
C GLY A 11 -6.17 -4.28 -5.52
N ALA A 12 -6.42 -5.56 -5.88
CA ALA A 12 -7.77 -6.04 -6.14
C ALA A 12 -8.62 -6.14 -4.86
N THR A 13 -7.98 -6.45 -3.72
CA THR A 13 -8.66 -6.59 -2.43
C THR A 13 -8.53 -5.35 -1.54
N SER A 14 -7.71 -4.38 -1.95
CA SER A 14 -7.49 -3.14 -1.20
C SER A 14 -8.74 -2.26 -1.21
N ARG A 15 -9.57 -2.40 -0.18
CA ARG A 15 -10.80 -1.61 -0.05
C ARG A 15 -10.46 -0.15 0.17
N PHE A 16 -10.97 0.70 -0.71
CA PHE A 16 -10.90 2.14 -0.60
C PHE A 16 -12.28 2.69 -0.22
N ASP A 17 -12.35 3.48 0.84
CA ASP A 17 -13.53 4.26 1.19
C ASP A 17 -13.32 5.71 0.73
N GLU A 18 -14.14 6.17 -0.21
CA GLU A 18 -14.08 7.56 -0.74
C GLU A 18 -14.24 8.62 0.34
N ARG A 19 -14.90 8.27 1.46
CA ARG A 19 -15.04 9.15 2.63
C ARG A 19 -13.76 9.28 3.45
N GLY A 20 -12.68 8.53 3.09
CA GLY A 20 -11.38 8.60 3.75
C GLY A 20 -11.33 7.92 5.13
N ILE A 21 -12.41 7.20 5.54
CA ILE A 21 -12.49 6.55 6.85
C ILE A 21 -11.50 5.38 6.95
N ALA A 22 -11.23 4.71 5.83
CA ALA A 22 -10.27 3.62 5.77
C ALA A 22 -9.50 3.67 4.46
N ASP A 23 -8.20 3.88 4.54
CA ASP A 23 -7.28 3.77 3.42
C ASP A 23 -6.09 2.90 3.87
N PRO A 24 -6.14 1.58 3.63
CA PRO A 24 -5.08 0.68 4.08
C PRO A 24 -3.74 0.93 3.37
N LEU A 25 -3.75 1.53 2.18
CA LEU A 25 -2.53 1.85 1.44
C LEU A 25 -1.85 3.09 2.01
N ILE A 26 -2.55 4.20 2.07
CA ILE A 26 -1.98 5.50 2.46
C ILE A 26 -2.02 5.68 3.98
N GLY A 27 -3.08 5.25 4.61
CA GLY A 27 -3.40 5.50 6.01
C GLY A 27 -4.65 6.36 6.16
N SER A 28 -5.15 6.43 7.37
CA SER A 28 -6.38 7.14 7.69
C SER A 28 -6.29 7.79 9.06
N VAL A 29 -7.24 8.66 9.37
CA VAL A 29 -7.45 9.19 10.71
C VAL A 29 -8.77 8.70 11.25
N HIS A 30 -8.75 8.14 12.44
CA HIS A 30 -9.96 7.82 13.17
C HIS A 30 -10.37 9.03 14.01
N ASP A 31 -11.34 9.78 13.49
CA ASP A 31 -11.88 10.93 14.18
C ASP A 31 -12.80 10.52 15.34
N PRO A 32 -12.88 11.32 16.43
CA PRO A 32 -13.63 11.01 17.66
C PRO A 32 -15.12 10.73 17.43
N ILE A 33 -15.73 11.37 16.44
CA ILE A 33 -17.16 11.21 16.12
C ILE A 33 -17.51 9.76 15.76
N TYR A 34 -16.59 9.05 15.09
CA TYR A 34 -16.82 7.66 14.70
C TYR A 34 -16.62 6.66 15.85
N GLN A 35 -16.11 7.13 16.99
CA GLN A 35 -15.87 6.30 18.17
C GLN A 35 -17.01 6.41 19.22
N GLY A 36 -18.07 7.16 18.93
CA GLY A 36 -19.19 7.37 19.86
C GLY A 36 -18.82 8.19 21.09
N ALA A 37 -17.65 8.80 21.10
CA ALA A 37 -17.13 9.60 22.20
C ALA A 37 -17.31 11.09 21.86
N GLY A 38 -18.47 11.63 22.17
CA GLY A 38 -18.60 13.10 22.26
C GLY A 38 -17.66 13.64 23.35
N ALA A 39 -17.12 14.83 23.14
CA ALA A 39 -16.43 15.77 24.07
C ALA A 39 -15.88 15.28 25.44
N MET A 40 -15.49 14.04 25.62
CA MET A 40 -15.03 13.50 26.90
C MET A 40 -13.58 13.01 26.82
N GLY A 41 -12.64 13.88 27.17
CA GLY A 41 -11.24 13.51 27.48
C GLY A 41 -10.43 12.96 26.30
N VAL A 42 -9.53 12.02 26.56
CA VAL A 42 -8.63 11.36 25.59
C VAL A 42 -9.38 10.75 24.41
N ALA A 43 -10.66 10.41 24.58
CA ALA A 43 -11.53 9.89 23.51
C ALA A 43 -11.84 10.92 22.40
N GLY A 44 -11.58 12.22 22.65
CA GLY A 44 -11.79 13.29 21.66
C GLY A 44 -10.62 13.55 20.71
N ILE A 45 -9.49 12.83 20.82
CA ILE A 45 -8.28 13.07 20.06
C ILE A 45 -8.30 12.27 18.76
N PRO A 46 -8.08 12.90 17.57
CA PRO A 46 -7.98 12.19 16.32
C PRO A 46 -6.77 11.24 16.34
N GLN A 47 -7.00 9.99 15.94
CA GLN A 47 -5.97 8.96 15.98
C GLN A 47 -5.47 8.63 14.56
N PRO A 48 -4.23 9.01 14.22
CA PRO A 48 -3.64 8.66 12.94
C PRO A 48 -3.31 7.16 12.88
N LYS A 49 -3.71 6.50 11.78
CA LYS A 49 -3.38 5.11 11.47
C LYS A 49 -2.46 5.05 10.26
N PRO A 50 -1.21 4.63 10.42
CA PRO A 50 -0.26 4.46 9.32
C PRO A 50 -0.72 3.39 8.33
N GLY A 51 -0.68 3.71 7.03
CA GLY A 51 -0.93 2.78 5.94
C GLY A 51 0.29 1.95 5.55
N ALA A 52 0.15 1.17 4.46
CA ALA A 52 1.21 0.32 3.94
C ALA A 52 2.44 1.12 3.50
N VAL A 53 2.26 2.31 2.91
CA VAL A 53 3.36 3.18 2.47
C VAL A 53 4.28 3.59 3.62
N THR A 54 3.70 3.94 4.78
CA THR A 54 4.48 4.28 5.99
C THR A 54 5.15 3.04 6.59
N LYS A 55 4.47 1.91 6.62
CA LYS A 55 5.04 0.63 7.09
C LYS A 55 6.23 0.19 6.24
N ALA A 56 6.21 0.50 4.93
CA ALA A 56 7.28 0.18 3.99
C ALA A 56 8.47 1.14 4.06
N HIS A 57 8.42 2.20 4.89
CA HIS A 57 9.51 3.16 5.03
C HIS A 57 10.86 2.47 5.30
N GLY A 58 11.87 2.83 4.50
CA GLY A 58 13.21 2.21 4.52
C GLY A 58 13.31 0.86 3.81
N GLY A 59 12.25 0.40 3.13
CA GLY A 59 12.18 -0.91 2.50
C GLY A 59 11.53 -0.92 1.12
N ILE A 60 10.73 -1.95 0.88
CA ILE A 60 10.03 -2.19 -0.39
C ILE A 60 8.53 -2.25 -0.13
N LEU A 61 7.76 -1.53 -0.92
CA LEU A 61 6.33 -1.71 -1.08
C LEU A 61 6.08 -2.50 -2.37
N PHE A 62 5.53 -3.70 -2.25
CA PHE A 62 5.08 -4.50 -3.37
C PHE A 62 3.56 -4.38 -3.50
N ILE A 63 3.09 -3.99 -4.68
CA ILE A 63 1.65 -3.90 -4.98
C ILE A 63 1.36 -4.89 -6.09
N ASP A 64 0.65 -5.95 -5.75
CA ASP A 64 0.08 -6.86 -6.75
C ASP A 64 -1.18 -6.25 -7.33
N GLU A 65 -1.40 -6.43 -8.62
CA GLU A 65 -2.51 -5.85 -9.39
C GLU A 65 -2.68 -4.33 -9.16
N ILE A 66 -1.62 -3.56 -9.32
CA ILE A 66 -1.65 -2.08 -9.15
C ILE A 66 -2.70 -1.42 -10.05
N GLY A 67 -3.01 -2.03 -11.20
CA GLY A 67 -4.05 -1.55 -12.11
C GLY A 67 -5.47 -1.59 -11.54
N GLU A 68 -5.71 -2.34 -10.45
CA GLU A 68 -7.00 -2.45 -9.78
C GLU A 68 -7.21 -1.40 -8.68
N LEU A 69 -6.15 -0.65 -8.32
CA LEU A 69 -6.27 0.42 -7.35
C LEU A 69 -7.19 1.53 -7.85
N HIS A 70 -7.97 2.10 -6.94
CA HIS A 70 -8.79 3.28 -7.26
C HIS A 70 -7.91 4.47 -7.68
N SER A 71 -8.38 5.28 -8.62
CA SER A 71 -7.63 6.42 -9.17
C SER A 71 -7.14 7.40 -8.10
N MET A 72 -7.94 7.63 -7.05
CA MET A 72 -7.53 8.46 -5.91
C MET A 72 -6.38 7.85 -5.12
N GLN A 73 -6.34 6.52 -4.93
CA GLN A 73 -5.21 5.85 -4.28
C GLN A 73 -3.94 5.97 -5.12
N ILE A 74 -4.05 5.80 -6.44
CA ILE A 74 -2.93 6.01 -7.37
C ILE A 74 -2.39 7.43 -7.24
N ASN A 75 -3.25 8.46 -7.27
CA ASN A 75 -2.82 9.86 -7.15
C ASN A 75 -2.14 10.15 -5.81
N LYS A 76 -2.69 9.64 -4.72
CA LYS A 76 -2.06 9.75 -3.39
C LYS A 76 -0.72 9.03 -3.33
N LEU A 77 -0.63 7.82 -3.90
CA LEU A 77 0.62 7.05 -3.96
C LEU A 77 1.71 7.80 -4.73
N LEU A 78 1.36 8.39 -5.89
CA LEU A 78 2.29 9.21 -6.68
C LEU A 78 2.81 10.41 -5.88
N LYS A 79 1.93 11.09 -5.14
CA LYS A 79 2.32 12.20 -4.26
C LYS A 79 3.27 11.72 -3.15
N VAL A 80 2.99 10.57 -2.53
CA VAL A 80 3.87 9.99 -1.50
C VAL A 80 5.24 9.63 -2.06
N LEU A 81 5.32 9.10 -3.30
CA LEU A 81 6.59 8.81 -3.97
C LEU A 81 7.43 10.07 -4.23
N GLU A 82 6.79 11.22 -4.48
CA GLU A 82 7.45 12.51 -4.66
C GLU A 82 7.90 13.11 -3.33
N ASP A 83 6.98 13.22 -2.37
CA ASP A 83 7.19 13.90 -1.10
C ASP A 83 7.95 13.05 -0.08
N ARG A 84 8.00 11.73 -0.27
CA ARG A 84 8.55 10.71 0.65
C ARG A 84 7.95 10.76 2.05
N LYS A 85 6.75 11.27 2.15
CA LYS A 85 5.97 11.36 3.38
C LYS A 85 4.47 11.34 3.09
N VAL A 86 3.70 10.98 4.10
CA VAL A 86 2.24 11.01 4.08
C VAL A 86 1.76 12.14 4.99
N MET A 87 1.00 13.07 4.45
CA MET A 87 0.26 14.04 5.23
C MET A 87 -1.13 13.48 5.52
N LEU A 88 -1.49 13.42 6.79
CA LEU A 88 -2.82 13.05 7.23
C LEU A 88 -3.59 14.31 7.64
N GLU A 89 -4.87 14.34 7.33
CA GLU A 89 -5.74 15.48 7.63
C GLU A 89 -6.91 15.01 8.51
N SER A 90 -7.30 15.84 9.47
CA SER A 90 -8.49 15.64 10.29
C SER A 90 -9.14 16.98 10.56
N ALA A 91 -10.46 17.05 10.40
CA ALA A 91 -11.25 18.23 10.74
C ALA A 91 -11.29 18.50 12.27
N TYR A 92 -10.90 17.53 13.07
CA TYR A 92 -10.91 17.59 14.54
C TYR A 92 -9.53 17.85 15.13
N TYR A 93 -8.50 17.98 14.29
CA TYR A 93 -7.17 18.33 14.76
C TYR A 93 -7.06 19.84 14.98
N ASN A 94 -6.67 20.23 16.20
CA ASN A 94 -6.34 21.60 16.54
C ASN A 94 -4.88 21.65 17.01
N SER A 95 -4.06 22.45 16.33
CA SER A 95 -2.62 22.62 16.65
C SER A 95 -2.36 23.30 17.99
N GLU A 96 -3.35 24.00 18.54
CA GLU A 96 -3.25 24.72 19.82
C GLU A 96 -3.79 23.93 21.01
N ASP A 97 -4.37 22.74 20.78
CA ASP A 97 -4.94 21.93 21.85
C ASP A 97 -3.85 21.20 22.62
N SER A 98 -3.55 21.68 23.82
CA SER A 98 -2.53 21.10 24.72
C SER A 98 -2.90 19.71 25.26
N ASN A 99 -4.13 19.23 25.08
CA ASN A 99 -4.54 17.87 25.46
C ASN A 99 -4.10 16.84 24.40
N ILE A 100 -3.76 17.28 23.19
CA ILE A 100 -3.26 16.40 22.13
C ILE A 100 -1.80 16.05 22.42
N PRO A 101 -1.44 14.75 22.46
CA PRO A 101 -0.05 14.34 22.69
C PRO A 101 0.89 14.90 21.61
N GLY A 102 2.11 15.29 22.00
CA GLY A 102 3.10 15.90 21.09
C GLY A 102 3.41 15.05 19.85
N TYR A 103 3.43 13.72 19.96
CA TYR A 103 3.64 12.84 18.81
C TYR A 103 2.49 12.92 17.76
N VAL A 104 1.26 13.19 18.22
CA VAL A 104 0.11 13.39 17.31
C VAL A 104 0.25 14.72 16.59
N HIS A 105 0.66 15.79 17.31
CA HIS A 105 1.00 17.07 16.68
C HIS A 105 2.07 16.92 15.62
N ASP A 106 3.14 16.18 15.93
CA ASP A 106 4.23 15.94 14.97
C ASP A 106 3.72 15.25 13.69
N ILE A 107 2.87 14.23 13.83
CA ILE A 107 2.29 13.51 12.68
C ILE A 107 1.44 14.44 11.80
N PHE A 108 0.60 15.30 12.38
CA PHE A 108 -0.25 16.20 11.59
C PHE A 108 0.54 17.36 10.98
N GLN A 109 1.57 17.83 11.64
CA GLN A 109 2.38 18.97 11.16
C GLN A 109 3.47 18.55 10.18
N ASN A 110 4.16 17.44 10.44
CA ASN A 110 5.34 17.03 9.67
C ASN A 110 5.05 15.83 8.74
N GLY A 111 3.96 15.11 8.98
CA GLY A 111 3.59 13.90 8.27
C GLY A 111 4.30 12.64 8.77
N LEU A 112 3.90 11.50 8.24
CA LEU A 112 4.52 10.20 8.49
C LEU A 112 5.57 9.90 7.41
N PRO A 113 6.77 9.40 7.76
CA PRO A 113 7.80 9.09 6.77
C PRO A 113 7.37 7.90 5.89
N ALA A 114 7.62 8.02 4.57
CA ALA A 114 7.25 7.02 3.58
C ALA A 114 8.25 6.98 2.41
N ASP A 115 9.55 6.90 2.72
CA ASP A 115 10.60 6.69 1.73
C ASP A 115 10.79 5.19 1.51
N PHE A 116 10.32 4.67 0.39
CA PHE A 116 10.36 3.25 0.03
C PHE A 116 10.63 3.08 -1.47
N ARG A 117 10.96 1.86 -1.88
CA ARG A 117 11.00 1.47 -3.29
C ARG A 117 9.71 0.78 -3.67
N LEU A 118 9.06 1.28 -4.72
CA LEU A 118 7.85 0.66 -5.26
C LEU A 118 8.24 -0.45 -6.23
N VAL A 119 7.66 -1.62 -6.02
CA VAL A 119 7.60 -2.72 -6.99
C VAL A 119 6.13 -3.04 -7.20
N ALA A 120 5.70 -3.14 -8.44
CA ALA A 120 4.30 -3.40 -8.75
C ALA A 120 4.17 -4.46 -9.85
N ALA A 121 3.14 -5.28 -9.74
CA ALA A 121 2.73 -6.22 -10.77
C ALA A 121 1.31 -5.88 -11.27
N THR A 122 1.02 -6.26 -12.50
CA THR A 122 -0.32 -6.13 -13.08
C THR A 122 -0.48 -7.08 -14.26
N THR A 123 -1.69 -7.56 -14.45
CA THR A 123 -2.10 -8.32 -15.64
C THR A 123 -2.69 -7.42 -16.73
N ARG A 124 -2.93 -6.13 -16.43
CA ARG A 124 -3.47 -5.15 -17.37
C ARG A 124 -2.45 -4.77 -18.45
N LEU A 125 -2.97 -4.39 -19.61
CA LEU A 125 -2.14 -3.88 -20.70
C LEU A 125 -1.48 -2.54 -20.31
N PRO A 126 -0.28 -2.22 -20.83
CA PRO A 126 0.44 -1.00 -20.49
C PRO A 126 -0.39 0.29 -20.70
N GLN A 127 -1.22 0.34 -21.75
CA GLN A 127 -2.06 1.51 -22.03
C GLN A 127 -3.19 1.72 -21.02
N GLU A 128 -3.53 0.70 -20.23
CA GLU A 128 -4.56 0.78 -19.18
C GLU A 128 -3.98 1.28 -17.85
N ILE A 129 -2.65 1.26 -17.71
CA ILE A 129 -1.97 1.80 -16.53
C ILE A 129 -1.75 3.30 -16.72
N PRO A 130 -2.09 4.13 -15.72
CA PRO A 130 -1.91 5.58 -15.81
C PRO A 130 -0.47 5.95 -16.19
N GLN A 131 -0.32 6.83 -17.17
CA GLN A 131 1.00 7.26 -17.65
C GLN A 131 1.87 7.85 -16.53
N ALA A 132 1.26 8.48 -15.53
CA ALA A 132 1.96 9.04 -14.39
C ALA A 132 2.68 7.96 -13.54
N VAL A 133 2.13 6.74 -13.47
CA VAL A 133 2.81 5.59 -12.83
C VAL A 133 3.93 5.08 -13.73
N ARG A 134 3.62 4.83 -15.00
CA ARG A 134 4.56 4.28 -15.97
C ARG A 134 5.81 5.14 -16.15
N SER A 135 5.64 6.47 -16.18
CA SER A 135 6.77 7.41 -16.33
C SER A 135 7.76 7.41 -15.15
N ARG A 136 7.38 6.84 -14.00
CA ARG A 136 8.20 6.75 -12.79
C ARG A 136 8.75 5.35 -12.52
N CYS A 137 8.40 4.38 -13.36
CA CYS A 137 8.78 2.98 -13.20
C CYS A 137 9.58 2.47 -14.41
N VAL A 138 10.41 1.46 -14.15
CA VAL A 138 10.99 0.63 -15.22
C VAL A 138 10.03 -0.51 -15.50
N GLU A 139 9.58 -0.63 -16.75
CA GLU A 139 8.65 -1.67 -17.16
C GLU A 139 9.41 -2.97 -17.52
N ILE A 140 8.97 -4.10 -16.94
CA ILE A 140 9.48 -5.43 -17.23
C ILE A 140 8.31 -6.28 -17.73
N PHE A 141 8.45 -6.81 -18.94
CA PHE A 141 7.42 -7.62 -19.57
C PHE A 141 7.71 -9.11 -19.42
N PHE A 142 6.75 -9.85 -18.89
CA PHE A 142 6.78 -11.30 -18.86
C PHE A 142 6.01 -11.86 -20.05
N LYS A 143 6.64 -12.81 -20.76
CA LYS A 143 5.97 -13.55 -21.83
C LYS A 143 5.21 -14.73 -21.25
N GLY A 144 4.20 -15.19 -21.97
CA GLY A 144 3.54 -16.46 -21.66
C GLY A 144 4.54 -17.61 -21.67
N LEU A 145 4.35 -18.58 -20.80
CA LEU A 145 5.20 -19.77 -20.73
C LEU A 145 4.96 -20.68 -21.93
N THR A 146 6.04 -21.27 -22.46
CA THR A 146 5.94 -22.34 -23.46
C THR A 146 5.49 -23.65 -22.79
N PRO A 147 4.95 -24.62 -23.57
CA PRO A 147 4.60 -25.94 -23.03
C PRO A 147 5.77 -26.63 -22.32
N GLU A 148 6.99 -26.49 -22.84
CA GLU A 148 8.21 -27.05 -22.26
C GLU A 148 8.54 -26.41 -20.91
N GLU A 149 8.38 -25.09 -20.79
CA GLU A 149 8.58 -24.37 -19.53
C GLU A 149 7.53 -24.76 -18.49
N VAL A 150 6.26 -24.87 -18.88
CA VAL A 150 5.18 -25.38 -18.02
C VAL A 150 5.49 -26.78 -17.52
N ARG A 151 5.93 -27.68 -18.42
CA ARG A 151 6.34 -29.05 -18.07
C ARG A 151 7.50 -29.05 -17.06
N ALA A 152 8.51 -28.22 -17.28
CA ALA A 152 9.66 -28.10 -16.38
C ALA A 152 9.23 -27.62 -14.97
N ILE A 153 8.33 -26.64 -14.89
CA ILE A 153 7.79 -26.13 -13.63
C ILE A 153 7.00 -27.23 -12.90
N ALA A 154 6.12 -27.94 -13.61
CA ALA A 154 5.33 -29.01 -13.06
C ALA A 154 6.20 -30.14 -12.48
N LEU A 155 7.23 -30.58 -13.23
CA LEU A 155 8.17 -31.59 -12.77
C LEU A 155 8.97 -31.14 -11.53
N ASN A 156 9.40 -29.88 -11.48
CA ASN A 156 10.09 -29.32 -10.32
C ASN A 156 9.17 -29.26 -9.08
N ALA A 157 7.92 -28.87 -9.28
CA ALA A 157 6.93 -28.87 -8.21
C ALA A 157 6.68 -30.29 -7.68
N ALA A 158 6.46 -31.26 -8.57
CA ALA A 158 6.25 -32.65 -8.21
C ALA A 158 7.44 -33.21 -7.39
N LYS A 159 8.68 -32.93 -7.81
CA LYS A 159 9.88 -33.33 -7.04
C LYS A 159 9.88 -32.76 -5.62
N LYS A 160 9.50 -31.48 -5.44
CA LYS A 160 9.44 -30.86 -4.12
C LYS A 160 8.40 -31.48 -3.19
N ILE A 161 7.25 -31.87 -3.73
CA ILE A 161 6.15 -32.52 -2.95
C ILE A 161 6.25 -34.04 -2.96
N LYS A 162 7.32 -34.62 -3.57
CA LYS A 162 7.55 -36.06 -3.67
C LYS A 162 6.43 -36.83 -4.38
N CYS A 163 5.81 -36.22 -5.39
CA CYS A 163 4.83 -36.85 -6.28
C CYS A 163 5.44 -37.20 -7.63
N SER A 164 4.91 -38.23 -8.30
CA SER A 164 5.22 -38.54 -9.70
C SER A 164 4.15 -37.96 -10.61
N ILE A 165 4.54 -37.37 -11.74
CA ILE A 165 3.65 -36.94 -12.82
C ILE A 165 3.86 -37.89 -13.98
N SER A 166 2.77 -38.44 -14.56
CA SER A 166 2.83 -39.24 -15.77
C SER A 166 3.02 -38.35 -16.99
N ASP A 167 3.69 -38.87 -18.04
CA ASP A 167 3.89 -38.16 -19.32
C ASP A 167 2.61 -37.96 -20.14
N ALA A 168 1.45 -38.45 -19.64
CA ALA A 168 0.16 -38.38 -20.32
C ALA A 168 -0.70 -37.17 -19.88
N ALA A 169 -0.13 -36.19 -19.17
CA ALA A 169 -0.83 -34.99 -18.72
C ALA A 169 -0.43 -33.77 -19.57
#